data_6f80cb6815c433d0f0e9df573f33cde2
#
_entry.id   6f80cb6815c433d0f0e9df573f33cde2
#
_cell.length_a   1.000
_cell.length_b   1.000
_cell.length_c   1.000
_cell.angle_alpha   90.00
_cell.angle_beta   90.00
_cell.angle_gamma   90.00
#
_symmetry.space_group_name_H-M   'P 1'
#
loop_
_entity.id
_entity.type
_entity.pdbx_description
1 polymer ?
#
loop_
_entity_poly.entity_id
_entity_poly.type
_entity_poly.pdbx_seq_one_letter_code
_entity_poly.pdbx_strand_id
1 'polypeptide(L)'
;LTMCQDVTPNTSEGKEMMYAITWNEDGTRLVQVGISPKRLLAETKQNEISTVVASMPFYEGIEIFAADAKTEIIEGATDSGWIGKTLESLGITSAKTKGEETGLFYATLDGDLCRYSLCQDDNYIVVVTVENTIYLQSTVFAILIVGVYLILASACLIYMLSRVMKEKYEKEKLIYTSTTDELTRCLNRHAYEEDLNRLDPDKEWIYLSMDLNGLKKANDSLGHAAGDELLRAAADQMKESFSPYGKVYRIGGDEFAVILTKKVQDLPALLKDFDHRVFQWHGELTGSMAISYGYVFSSEKKWSNIYEITKAADQRMYESKARYYLENGLERRK
;
A
#
# COMPACT_ATOMS: atom_id res chain seq x y z
N LEU A 1 84.09 10.12 2.64
CA LEU A 1 83.30 9.89 1.43
C LEU A 1 82.85 8.43 1.47
N THR A 2 81.56 8.22 1.47
CA THR A 2 80.95 6.88 1.36
C THR A 2 80.41 6.75 -0.06
N MET A 3 80.78 5.70 -0.75
CA MET A 3 80.30 5.39 -2.10
C MET A 3 79.62 4.03 -2.10
N CYS A 4 78.41 3.95 -2.61
CA CYS A 4 77.77 2.66 -2.86
C CYS A 4 77.71 2.42 -4.37
N GLN A 5 78.08 1.20 -4.76
CA GLN A 5 78.10 0.77 -6.16
C GLN A 5 76.80 -0.05 -6.40
N ASP A 6 76.23 0.09 -7.55
CA ASP A 6 75.08 -0.74 -8.01
C ASP A 6 75.41 -2.20 -8.06
N VAL A 7 74.41 -3.06 -8.07
CA VAL A 7 74.61 -4.52 -8.12
C VAL A 7 75.39 -4.94 -9.36
N THR A 8 76.53 -5.50 -9.20
CA THR A 8 77.41 -5.97 -10.30
C THR A 8 77.93 -7.39 -10.07
N PRO A 9 78.08 -8.19 -11.13
CA PRO A 9 78.68 -9.53 -10.96
C PRO A 9 80.08 -9.43 -10.44
N ASN A 10 80.42 -10.24 -9.40
CA ASN A 10 81.77 -10.37 -8.91
C ASN A 10 82.66 -11.04 -9.97
N THR A 11 83.83 -10.45 -10.27
CA THR A 11 84.71 -10.88 -11.31
C THR A 11 85.37 -12.25 -11.05
N SER A 12 85.38 -12.75 -9.82
CA SER A 12 85.98 -14.03 -9.46
C SER A 12 85.01 -15.20 -9.33
N GLU A 13 83.74 -14.94 -8.99
CA GLU A 13 82.79 -16.02 -8.74
C GLU A 13 81.47 -15.87 -9.55
N GLY A 14 81.31 -14.79 -10.33
CA GLY A 14 80.04 -14.49 -11.11
C GLY A 14 78.85 -14.24 -10.27
N LYS A 15 78.98 -14.04 -8.95
CA LYS A 15 77.88 -13.72 -8.04
C LYS A 15 77.55 -12.24 -8.06
N GLU A 16 76.29 -11.90 -8.08
CA GLU A 16 75.86 -10.52 -7.94
C GLU A 16 76.18 -10.01 -6.53
N MET A 17 76.92 -8.92 -6.45
CA MET A 17 77.36 -8.28 -5.21
C MET A 17 77.12 -6.78 -5.27
N MET A 18 76.83 -6.21 -4.11
CA MET A 18 76.74 -4.78 -3.88
C MET A 18 77.93 -4.37 -2.99
N TYR A 19 78.68 -3.38 -3.40
CA TYR A 19 79.84 -2.93 -2.66
C TYR A 19 79.64 -1.54 -2.09
N ALA A 20 79.94 -1.40 -0.80
CA ALA A 20 80.02 -0.09 -0.15
C ALA A 20 81.55 0.15 0.20
N ILE A 21 82.02 1.32 -0.12
CA ILE A 21 83.41 1.72 0.13
C ILE A 21 83.33 2.98 1.01
N THR A 22 84.06 2.92 2.12
CA THR A 22 84.20 4.06 3.02
C THR A 22 85.60 4.15 3.59
N TRP A 23 86.00 5.33 4.05
CA TRP A 23 87.26 5.45 4.81
C TRP A 23 87.01 5.04 6.24
N ASN A 24 88.04 4.47 6.90
CA ASN A 24 87.98 4.27 8.33
C ASN A 24 87.94 5.63 9.06
N GLU A 25 87.63 5.61 10.33
CA GLU A 25 87.48 6.82 11.13
C GLU A 25 88.70 7.73 11.10
N ASP A 26 89.92 7.16 11.00
CA ASP A 26 91.21 7.86 10.94
C ASP A 26 91.61 8.35 9.53
N GLY A 27 90.79 8.09 8.49
CA GLY A 27 91.09 8.48 7.11
C GLY A 27 92.28 7.84 6.47
N THR A 28 92.85 6.79 7.08
CA THR A 28 94.09 6.16 6.64
C THR A 28 93.91 4.92 5.75
N ARG A 29 92.71 4.31 5.79
CA ARG A 29 92.45 3.06 5.07
C ARG A 29 91.08 3.08 4.44
N LEU A 30 91.00 2.57 3.23
CA LEU A 30 89.69 2.30 2.55
C LEU A 30 89.16 0.94 3.05
N VAL A 31 87.94 0.95 3.50
CA VAL A 31 87.21 -0.25 3.88
C VAL A 31 86.13 -0.51 2.79
N GLN A 32 86.21 -1.66 2.15
CA GLN A 32 85.27 -2.12 1.21
C GLN A 32 84.45 -3.28 1.81
N VAL A 33 83.18 -3.17 1.83
CA VAL A 33 82.27 -4.22 2.28
C VAL A 33 81.42 -4.67 1.10
N GLY A 34 81.50 -5.95 0.77
CA GLY A 34 80.71 -6.62 -0.23
C GLY A 34 79.53 -7.39 0.44
N ILE A 35 78.33 -7.13 0.10
CA ILE A 35 77.19 -7.87 0.56
C ILE A 35 76.48 -8.51 -0.62
N SER A 36 76.00 -9.72 -0.44
CA SER A 36 75.09 -10.35 -1.45
C SER A 36 73.76 -9.74 -1.38
N PRO A 37 73.24 -9.13 -2.45
CA PRO A 37 71.93 -8.43 -2.46
C PRO A 37 70.77 -9.41 -2.57
N LYS A 38 70.92 -10.69 -2.22
CA LYS A 38 69.88 -11.72 -2.36
C LYS A 38 68.58 -11.30 -1.78
N ARG A 39 68.58 -10.62 -0.63
CA ARG A 39 67.36 -10.13 0.00
C ARG A 39 66.76 -8.95 -0.76
N LEU A 40 67.58 -7.99 -1.19
CA LEU A 40 67.24 -6.86 -1.98
C LEU A 40 66.67 -7.29 -3.33
N LEU A 41 67.33 -8.21 -4.02
CA LEU A 41 66.84 -8.79 -5.30
C LEU A 41 65.52 -9.57 -5.14
N ALA A 42 65.36 -10.28 -4.01
CA ALA A 42 64.11 -10.96 -3.70
C ALA A 42 62.99 -9.96 -3.45
N GLU A 43 63.27 -8.89 -2.70
CA GLU A 43 62.29 -7.81 -2.45
C GLU A 43 61.96 -7.04 -3.74
N THR A 44 62.97 -6.78 -4.62
CA THR A 44 62.71 -6.14 -5.93
C THR A 44 61.84 -7.02 -6.83
N LYS A 45 62.15 -8.33 -6.93
CA LYS A 45 61.32 -9.30 -7.65
C LYS A 45 59.91 -9.41 -7.09
N GLN A 46 59.77 -9.34 -5.79
CA GLN A 46 58.46 -9.40 -5.12
C GLN A 46 57.61 -8.15 -5.39
N ASN A 47 58.27 -7.03 -5.70
CA ASN A 47 57.63 -5.76 -6.02
C ASN A 47 57.51 -5.50 -7.54
N GLU A 48 57.93 -6.46 -8.40
CA GLU A 48 57.63 -6.38 -9.83
C GLU A 48 56.12 -6.40 -10.07
N ILE A 49 55.61 -5.56 -10.98
CA ILE A 49 54.18 -5.41 -11.28
C ILE A 49 53.54 -6.76 -11.63
N SER A 50 54.25 -7.62 -12.32
CA SER A 50 53.83 -8.98 -12.66
C SER A 50 53.51 -9.83 -11.42
N THR A 51 54.39 -9.75 -10.41
CA THR A 51 54.23 -10.49 -9.14
C THR A 51 53.07 -9.93 -8.32
N VAL A 52 52.96 -8.62 -8.29
CA VAL A 52 51.87 -7.93 -7.57
C VAL A 52 50.52 -8.32 -8.16
N VAL A 53 50.36 -8.20 -9.47
CA VAL A 53 49.09 -8.53 -10.13
C VAL A 53 48.75 -10.02 -10.04
N ALA A 54 49.74 -10.90 -10.22
CA ALA A 54 49.57 -12.36 -10.06
C ALA A 54 49.22 -12.79 -8.61
N SER A 55 49.51 -11.96 -7.62
CA SER A 55 49.18 -12.23 -6.21
C SER A 55 47.77 -11.75 -5.83
N MET A 56 47.07 -11.02 -6.71
CA MET A 56 45.70 -10.57 -6.48
C MET A 56 44.74 -11.75 -6.41
N PRO A 57 43.65 -11.66 -5.63
CA PRO A 57 42.65 -12.71 -5.57
C PRO A 57 42.09 -13.00 -6.97
N PHE A 58 42.13 -14.24 -7.39
CA PHE A 58 41.52 -14.67 -8.64
C PHE A 58 40.02 -14.85 -8.45
N TYR A 59 39.23 -14.23 -9.32
CA TYR A 59 37.79 -14.42 -9.41
C TYR A 59 37.48 -14.89 -10.83
N GLU A 60 36.72 -15.98 -10.96
CA GLU A 60 36.30 -16.53 -12.24
C GLU A 60 35.59 -15.46 -13.09
N GLY A 61 36.08 -15.28 -14.34
CA GLY A 61 35.53 -14.27 -15.27
C GLY A 61 35.95 -12.84 -14.99
N ILE A 62 36.87 -12.58 -14.09
CA ILE A 62 37.49 -11.26 -13.87
C ILE A 62 38.99 -11.37 -14.13
N GLU A 63 39.45 -10.56 -15.08
CA GLU A 63 40.87 -10.45 -15.38
C GLU A 63 41.38 -9.04 -15.08
N ILE A 64 42.58 -8.96 -14.52
CA ILE A 64 43.24 -7.70 -14.22
C ILE A 64 44.56 -7.67 -14.99
N PHE A 65 44.79 -6.60 -15.73
CA PHE A 65 45.99 -6.36 -16.49
C PHE A 65 46.67 -5.09 -16.00
N ALA A 66 47.99 -5.10 -15.98
CA ALA A 66 48.78 -3.92 -15.82
C ALA A 66 49.73 -3.82 -17.05
N ALA A 67 49.56 -2.79 -17.86
CA ALA A 67 50.36 -2.56 -19.05
C ALA A 67 51.23 -1.29 -18.86
N ASP A 68 52.37 -1.24 -19.50
CA ASP A 68 53.21 -0.04 -19.55
C ASP A 68 52.48 1.09 -20.30
N ALA A 69 52.52 2.29 -19.76
CA ALA A 69 51.72 3.40 -20.27
C ALA A 69 52.19 3.93 -21.64
N LYS A 70 53.41 3.60 -22.08
CA LYS A 70 53.98 4.08 -23.35
C LYS A 70 53.88 3.04 -24.46
N THR A 71 54.15 1.76 -24.11
CA THR A 71 54.18 0.66 -25.08
C THR A 71 52.85 -0.10 -25.15
N GLU A 72 51.96 0.09 -24.16
CA GLU A 72 50.74 -0.65 -23.97
C GLU A 72 50.91 -2.20 -23.91
N ILE A 73 52.13 -2.63 -23.61
CA ILE A 73 52.45 -4.05 -23.43
C ILE A 73 52.11 -4.46 -22.01
N ILE A 74 51.38 -5.58 -21.85
CA ILE A 74 50.98 -6.14 -20.57
C ILE A 74 52.19 -6.70 -19.88
N GLU A 75 52.59 -6.14 -18.75
CA GLU A 75 53.70 -6.56 -17.90
C GLU A 75 53.26 -7.42 -16.71
N GLY A 76 51.99 -7.28 -16.30
CA GLY A 76 51.39 -8.07 -15.23
C GLY A 76 49.93 -8.41 -15.54
N ALA A 77 49.51 -9.63 -15.24
CA ALA A 77 48.14 -10.10 -15.42
C ALA A 77 47.79 -11.16 -14.37
N THR A 78 46.53 -11.31 -14.05
CA THR A 78 46.00 -12.38 -13.19
C THR A 78 46.21 -13.75 -13.82
N ASP A 79 46.04 -13.88 -15.14
CA ASP A 79 46.50 -15.01 -15.93
C ASP A 79 47.77 -14.64 -16.69
N SER A 80 48.86 -15.35 -16.43
CA SER A 80 50.17 -15.14 -17.06
C SER A 80 50.18 -15.30 -18.58
N GLY A 81 49.19 -15.93 -19.17
CA GLY A 81 49.03 -16.10 -20.62
C GLY A 81 48.82 -14.79 -21.40
N TRP A 82 48.49 -13.71 -20.70
CA TRP A 82 48.32 -12.38 -21.27
C TRP A 82 49.59 -11.52 -21.27
N ILE A 83 50.59 -11.87 -20.49
CA ILE A 83 51.83 -11.08 -20.37
C ILE A 83 52.57 -11.07 -21.72
N GLY A 84 53.02 -9.89 -22.12
CA GLY A 84 53.69 -9.63 -23.38
C GLY A 84 52.79 -9.32 -24.58
N LYS A 85 51.47 -9.47 -24.44
CA LYS A 85 50.48 -9.02 -25.45
C LYS A 85 50.25 -7.51 -25.32
N THR A 86 49.77 -6.87 -26.38
CA THR A 86 49.37 -5.44 -26.35
C THR A 86 47.88 -5.30 -26.02
N LEU A 87 47.51 -4.24 -25.32
CA LEU A 87 46.07 -3.95 -25.04
C LEU A 87 45.29 -3.84 -26.33
N GLU A 88 45.83 -3.25 -27.39
CA GLU A 88 45.17 -3.14 -28.70
C GLU A 88 44.86 -4.54 -29.31
N SER A 89 45.72 -5.52 -29.12
CA SER A 89 45.50 -6.90 -29.61
C SER A 89 44.29 -7.56 -28.94
N LEU A 90 43.86 -7.05 -27.78
CA LEU A 90 42.69 -7.50 -27.02
C LEU A 90 41.45 -6.64 -27.30
N GLY A 91 41.54 -5.66 -28.23
CA GLY A 91 40.48 -4.71 -28.50
C GLY A 91 40.27 -3.67 -27.39
N ILE A 92 41.22 -3.55 -26.49
CA ILE A 92 41.21 -2.57 -25.41
C ILE A 92 41.95 -1.32 -25.91
N THR A 93 41.29 -0.19 -25.97
CA THR A 93 41.85 1.04 -26.50
C THR A 93 41.94 2.12 -25.42
N SER A 94 43.14 2.51 -25.08
CA SER A 94 43.47 3.57 -24.11
C SER A 94 42.97 4.96 -24.57
N ALA A 95 42.96 5.18 -25.88
CA ALA A 95 42.58 6.47 -26.48
C ALA A 95 41.07 6.86 -26.29
N LYS A 96 40.20 5.88 -26.04
CA LYS A 96 38.74 6.16 -25.85
C LYS A 96 38.39 6.73 -24.48
N THR A 97 39.33 6.67 -23.52
CA THR A 97 39.07 7.06 -22.13
C THR A 97 39.57 8.45 -21.74
N LYS A 98 40.34 9.10 -22.61
CA LYS A 98 40.78 10.50 -22.37
C LYS A 98 39.63 11.47 -22.48
N GLY A 99 38.72 11.46 -21.51
CA GLY A 99 37.61 12.45 -21.43
C GLY A 99 36.26 11.95 -20.92
N GLU A 100 36.05 10.61 -20.77
CA GLU A 100 34.81 10.07 -20.24
C GLU A 100 35.11 9.12 -19.08
N GLU A 101 34.97 9.63 -17.86
CA GLU A 101 35.19 8.85 -16.60
C GLU A 101 34.19 7.70 -16.37
N THR A 102 33.18 7.48 -17.23
CA THR A 102 32.10 6.53 -17.00
C THR A 102 31.60 5.78 -18.24
N GLY A 103 32.42 5.57 -19.26
CA GLY A 103 32.04 4.77 -20.44
C GLY A 103 32.04 3.26 -20.14
N LEU A 104 31.00 2.54 -20.57
CA LEU A 104 31.00 1.08 -20.63
C LEU A 104 31.74 0.67 -21.90
N PHE A 105 32.94 0.11 -21.73
CA PHE A 105 33.76 -0.35 -22.82
C PHE A 105 33.70 -1.87 -22.94
N TYR A 106 33.81 -2.38 -24.15
CA TYR A 106 33.78 -3.82 -24.44
C TYR A 106 35.00 -4.26 -25.20
N ALA A 107 35.54 -5.40 -24.83
CA ALA A 107 36.62 -6.10 -25.50
C ALA A 107 36.27 -7.59 -25.66
N THR A 108 36.95 -8.28 -26.55
CA THR A 108 36.81 -9.72 -26.71
C THR A 108 38.08 -10.40 -26.23
N LEU A 109 38.00 -11.19 -25.17
CA LEU A 109 39.07 -11.96 -24.58
C LEU A 109 38.79 -13.46 -24.85
N ASP A 110 39.66 -14.13 -25.54
CA ASP A 110 39.54 -15.56 -25.91
C ASP A 110 38.20 -15.96 -26.56
N GLY A 111 37.51 -15.00 -27.22
CA GLY A 111 36.22 -15.20 -27.84
C GLY A 111 35.02 -14.76 -27.02
N ASP A 112 35.20 -14.48 -25.74
CA ASP A 112 34.17 -14.01 -24.84
C ASP A 112 34.11 -12.49 -24.79
N LEU A 113 32.86 -11.97 -24.84
CA LEU A 113 32.61 -10.53 -24.71
C LEU A 113 32.75 -10.11 -23.25
N CYS A 114 33.73 -9.26 -22.99
CA CYS A 114 34.03 -8.72 -21.67
C CYS A 114 33.75 -7.23 -21.64
N ARG A 115 33.31 -6.75 -20.48
CA ARG A 115 33.30 -5.32 -20.15
C ARG A 115 34.63 -4.97 -19.50
N TYR A 116 35.19 -3.82 -19.84
CA TYR A 116 36.35 -3.36 -19.17
C TYR A 116 36.27 -1.93 -18.65
N SER A 117 37.04 -1.70 -17.60
CA SER A 117 37.31 -0.37 -17.05
C SER A 117 38.83 -0.22 -16.96
N LEU A 118 39.33 0.96 -17.24
CA LEU A 118 40.76 1.22 -17.17
C LEU A 118 41.05 2.47 -16.35
N CYS A 119 42.20 2.43 -15.68
CA CYS A 119 42.79 3.56 -14.97
C CYS A 119 44.22 3.73 -15.48
N GLN A 120 44.60 4.92 -15.89
CA GLN A 120 45.94 5.23 -16.41
C GLN A 120 46.66 6.20 -15.48
N ASP A 121 47.90 5.86 -15.14
CA ASP A 121 48.87 6.72 -14.47
C ASP A 121 50.07 6.97 -15.42
N ASP A 122 51.05 7.76 -15.00
CA ASP A 122 52.22 8.10 -15.81
C ASP A 122 53.01 6.88 -16.28
N ASN A 123 53.05 5.79 -15.49
CA ASN A 123 53.82 4.61 -15.74
C ASN A 123 53.03 3.40 -16.22
N TYR A 124 51.77 3.25 -15.75
CA TYR A 124 50.99 2.05 -16.00
C TYR A 124 49.55 2.35 -16.39
N ILE A 125 48.97 1.46 -17.20
CA ILE A 125 47.54 1.36 -17.49
C ILE A 125 47.05 0.10 -16.78
N VAL A 126 46.18 0.25 -15.79
CA VAL A 126 45.53 -0.86 -15.12
C VAL A 126 44.14 -1.05 -15.72
N VAL A 127 43.86 -2.25 -16.21
CA VAL A 127 42.62 -2.66 -16.83
C VAL A 127 41.99 -3.77 -16.01
N VAL A 128 40.73 -3.64 -15.71
CA VAL A 128 39.90 -4.68 -15.08
C VAL A 128 38.82 -5.08 -16.08
N THR A 129 38.78 -6.36 -16.43
CA THR A 129 37.74 -6.90 -17.33
C THR A 129 36.81 -7.82 -16.56
N VAL A 130 35.54 -7.85 -16.94
CA VAL A 130 34.54 -8.74 -16.38
C VAL A 130 33.76 -9.36 -17.53
N GLU A 131 33.67 -10.68 -17.55
CA GLU A 131 32.87 -11.40 -18.54
C GLU A 131 31.43 -10.94 -18.52
N ASN A 132 30.87 -10.68 -19.70
CA ASN A 132 29.49 -10.18 -19.83
C ASN A 132 28.45 -11.21 -19.36
N THR A 133 28.76 -12.49 -19.45
CA THR A 133 27.94 -13.61 -18.95
C THR A 133 27.69 -13.51 -17.46
N ILE A 134 28.72 -13.28 -16.65
CA ILE A 134 28.65 -13.13 -15.20
C ILE A 134 27.87 -11.89 -14.83
N TYR A 135 28.12 -10.78 -15.52
CA TYR A 135 27.37 -9.55 -15.31
C TYR A 135 25.88 -9.71 -15.62
N LEU A 136 25.53 -10.39 -16.72
CA LEU A 136 24.14 -10.65 -17.09
C LEU A 136 23.46 -11.58 -16.09
N GLN A 137 24.13 -12.67 -15.65
CA GLN A 137 23.58 -13.56 -14.63
C GLN A 137 23.25 -12.80 -13.34
N SER A 138 24.18 -12.02 -12.81
CA SER A 138 23.95 -11.25 -11.57
C SER A 138 22.81 -10.26 -11.69
N THR A 139 22.68 -9.58 -12.84
CA THR A 139 21.58 -8.65 -13.11
C THR A 139 20.24 -9.38 -13.23
N VAL A 140 20.18 -10.52 -13.90
CA VAL A 140 18.97 -11.34 -14.02
C VAL A 140 18.51 -11.83 -12.65
N PHE A 141 19.44 -12.34 -11.82
CA PHE A 141 19.10 -12.74 -10.44
C PHE A 141 18.57 -11.58 -9.61
N ALA A 142 19.16 -10.40 -9.70
CA ALA A 142 18.67 -9.22 -9.00
C ALA A 142 17.25 -8.84 -9.44
N ILE A 143 16.98 -8.85 -10.74
CA ILE A 143 15.64 -8.58 -11.30
C ILE A 143 14.62 -9.61 -10.81
N LEU A 144 14.97 -10.90 -10.81
CA LEU A 144 14.10 -11.97 -10.33
C LEU A 144 13.77 -11.80 -8.84
N ILE A 145 14.75 -11.48 -7.99
CA ILE A 145 14.53 -11.24 -6.56
C ILE A 145 13.58 -10.06 -6.34
N VAL A 146 13.83 -8.95 -7.03
CA VAL A 146 12.95 -7.77 -6.96
C VAL A 146 11.53 -8.12 -7.46
N GLY A 147 11.41 -8.88 -8.56
CA GLY A 147 10.14 -9.33 -9.09
C GLY A 147 9.35 -10.18 -8.09
N VAL A 148 9.99 -11.16 -7.48
CA VAL A 148 9.38 -12.00 -6.43
C VAL A 148 8.93 -11.15 -5.23
N TYR A 149 9.77 -10.22 -4.79
CA TYR A 149 9.42 -9.32 -3.69
C TYR A 149 8.18 -8.47 -4.01
N LEU A 150 8.10 -7.90 -5.21
CA LEU A 150 6.96 -7.09 -5.64
C LEU A 150 5.68 -7.92 -5.73
N ILE A 151 5.76 -9.17 -6.21
CA ILE A 151 4.62 -10.09 -6.26
C ILE A 151 4.12 -10.40 -4.85
N LEU A 152 5.02 -10.73 -3.93
CA LEU A 152 4.66 -11.03 -2.54
C LEU A 152 4.08 -9.80 -1.83
N ALA A 153 4.67 -8.63 -2.03
CA ALA A 153 4.17 -7.37 -1.47
C ALA A 153 2.77 -7.02 -1.99
N SER A 154 2.53 -7.18 -3.30
CA SER A 154 1.22 -6.95 -3.91
C SER A 154 0.18 -7.95 -3.42
N ALA A 155 0.52 -9.22 -3.30
CA ALA A 155 -0.36 -10.25 -2.76
C ALA A 155 -0.73 -9.97 -1.29
N CYS A 156 0.24 -9.56 -0.48
CA CYS A 156 0.01 -9.15 0.90
C CYS A 156 -0.92 -7.94 1.00
N LEU A 157 -0.70 -6.93 0.15
CA LEU A 157 -1.55 -5.73 0.10
C LEU A 157 -2.99 -6.08 -0.30
N ILE A 158 -3.18 -6.91 -1.34
CA ILE A 158 -4.50 -7.37 -1.78
C ILE A 158 -5.20 -8.14 -0.66
N TYR A 159 -4.47 -9.02 0.04
CA TYR A 159 -5.01 -9.76 1.17
C TYR A 159 -5.46 -8.83 2.31
N MET A 160 -4.64 -7.85 2.69
CA MET A 160 -4.99 -6.88 3.73
C MET A 160 -6.21 -6.03 3.32
N LEU A 161 -6.26 -5.53 2.09
CA LEU A 161 -7.39 -4.75 1.59
C LEU A 161 -8.68 -5.58 1.58
N SER A 162 -8.63 -6.83 1.11
CA SER A 162 -9.80 -7.72 1.10
C SER A 162 -10.31 -8.01 2.51
N ARG A 163 -9.40 -8.16 3.49
CA ARG A 163 -9.76 -8.36 4.89
C ARG A 163 -10.46 -7.14 5.48
N VAL A 164 -9.90 -5.94 5.26
CA VAL A 164 -10.52 -4.68 5.72
C VAL A 164 -11.90 -4.47 5.10
N MET A 165 -12.04 -4.73 3.80
CA MET A 165 -13.32 -4.64 3.10
C MET A 165 -14.35 -5.63 3.67
N LYS A 166 -13.93 -6.87 3.95
CA LYS A 166 -14.80 -7.89 4.55
C LYS A 166 -15.27 -7.48 5.95
N GLU A 167 -14.37 -7.02 6.82
CA GLU A 167 -14.71 -6.54 8.16
C GLU A 167 -15.69 -5.36 8.11
N LYS A 168 -15.47 -4.42 7.19
CA LYS A 168 -16.39 -3.29 6.98
C LYS A 168 -17.78 -3.76 6.54
N TYR A 169 -17.84 -4.66 5.55
CA TYR A 169 -19.10 -5.22 5.06
C TYR A 169 -19.86 -5.98 6.15
N GLU A 170 -19.17 -6.83 6.94
CA GLU A 170 -19.78 -7.56 8.06
C GLU A 170 -20.32 -6.59 9.12
N LYS A 171 -19.58 -5.54 9.44
CA LYS A 171 -20.02 -4.50 10.39
C LYS A 171 -21.25 -3.75 9.87
N GLU A 172 -21.26 -3.32 8.61
CA GLU A 172 -22.42 -2.65 7.99
C GLU A 172 -23.65 -3.57 7.96
N LYS A 173 -23.47 -4.85 7.61
CA LYS A 173 -24.52 -5.85 7.64
C LYS A 173 -25.08 -6.05 9.06
N LEU A 174 -24.19 -6.14 10.07
CA LEU A 174 -24.61 -6.28 11.45
C LEU A 174 -25.41 -5.07 11.93
N ILE A 175 -24.96 -3.85 11.61
CA ILE A 175 -25.71 -2.62 11.92
C ILE A 175 -27.05 -2.63 11.21
N TYR A 176 -27.08 -2.96 9.91
CA TYR A 176 -28.32 -3.01 9.13
C TYR A 176 -29.34 -4.01 9.72
N THR A 177 -28.93 -5.22 10.03
CA THR A 177 -29.80 -6.23 10.63
C THR A 177 -30.23 -5.88 12.06
N SER A 178 -29.38 -5.19 12.80
CA SER A 178 -29.69 -4.72 14.16
C SER A 178 -30.64 -3.52 14.21
N THR A 179 -30.70 -2.72 13.15
CA THR A 179 -31.45 -1.43 13.15
C THR A 179 -32.62 -1.38 12.18
N THR A 180 -32.82 -2.43 11.36
CA THR A 180 -33.85 -2.44 10.30
C THR A 180 -34.88 -3.54 10.53
N ASP A 181 -36.14 -3.26 10.27
CA ASP A 181 -37.21 -4.25 10.24
C ASP A 181 -37.17 -5.06 8.93
N GLU A 182 -37.13 -6.39 9.04
CA GLU A 182 -36.94 -7.27 7.88
C GLU A 182 -38.08 -7.21 6.87
N LEU A 183 -39.33 -7.03 7.33
CA LEU A 183 -40.51 -7.03 6.49
C LEU A 183 -40.64 -5.72 5.72
N THR A 184 -40.57 -4.58 6.41
CA THR A 184 -40.89 -3.26 5.90
C THR A 184 -39.68 -2.45 5.44
N ARG A 185 -38.50 -2.85 5.83
CA ARG A 185 -37.24 -2.11 5.59
C ARG A 185 -37.25 -0.70 6.20
N CYS A 186 -38.20 -0.40 7.10
CA CYS A 186 -38.07 0.73 7.99
C CYS A 186 -37.04 0.50 9.05
N LEU A 187 -36.64 1.54 9.75
CA LEU A 187 -35.85 1.37 10.96
C LEU A 187 -36.71 0.63 12.02
N ASN A 188 -36.07 -0.22 12.82
CA ASN A 188 -36.77 -1.01 13.82
C ASN A 188 -36.90 -0.28 15.17
N ARG A 189 -37.52 -0.92 16.15
CA ARG A 189 -37.71 -0.39 17.49
C ARG A 189 -36.40 -0.01 18.18
N HIS A 190 -35.35 -0.80 18.00
CA HIS A 190 -34.04 -0.50 18.60
C HIS A 190 -33.48 0.82 18.08
N ALA A 191 -33.48 1.01 16.74
CA ALA A 191 -33.06 2.27 16.13
C ALA A 191 -33.94 3.46 16.56
N TYR A 192 -35.23 3.24 16.72
CA TYR A 192 -36.16 4.24 17.24
C TYR A 192 -35.77 4.70 18.65
N GLU A 193 -35.55 3.77 19.58
CA GLU A 193 -35.18 4.07 20.96
C GLU A 193 -33.82 4.80 21.05
N GLU A 194 -32.85 4.39 20.24
CA GLU A 194 -31.57 5.09 20.16
C GLU A 194 -31.69 6.51 19.63
N ASP A 195 -32.40 6.69 18.52
CA ASP A 195 -32.55 8.01 17.90
C ASP A 195 -33.40 8.94 18.80
N LEU A 196 -34.45 8.42 19.43
CA LEU A 196 -35.29 9.19 20.35
C LEU A 196 -34.48 9.74 21.54
N ASN A 197 -33.58 8.90 22.12
CA ASN A 197 -32.74 9.30 23.23
C ASN A 197 -31.65 10.34 22.85
N ARG A 198 -31.37 10.49 21.55
CA ARG A 198 -30.40 11.46 21.03
C ARG A 198 -31.02 12.79 20.61
N LEU A 199 -32.38 12.87 20.61
CA LEU A 199 -33.05 14.11 20.26
C LEU A 199 -32.82 15.17 21.32
N ASP A 200 -32.57 16.37 20.85
CA ASP A 200 -32.45 17.56 21.69
C ASP A 200 -33.85 18.20 21.82
N PRO A 201 -34.40 18.27 23.03
CA PRO A 201 -35.72 18.87 23.25
C PRO A 201 -35.81 20.37 22.87
N ASP A 202 -34.62 21.05 22.89
CA ASP A 202 -34.57 22.49 22.57
C ASP A 202 -34.48 22.77 21.05
N LYS A 203 -34.36 21.72 20.24
CA LYS A 203 -34.38 21.84 18.78
C LYS A 203 -35.79 21.60 18.22
N GLU A 204 -36.09 22.24 17.08
CA GLU A 204 -37.36 22.00 16.37
C GLU A 204 -37.31 20.67 15.62
N TRP A 205 -38.20 19.78 15.97
CA TRP A 205 -38.53 18.55 15.26
C TRP A 205 -39.98 18.17 15.44
N ILE A 206 -40.46 17.26 14.61
CA ILE A 206 -41.85 16.82 14.62
C ILE A 206 -41.84 15.30 14.84
N TYR A 207 -42.70 14.87 15.76
CA TYR A 207 -42.93 13.45 15.98
C TYR A 207 -44.34 13.09 15.47
N LEU A 208 -44.40 11.98 14.69
CA LEU A 208 -45.69 11.38 14.30
C LEU A 208 -45.76 9.97 14.88
N SER A 209 -46.85 9.65 15.57
CA SER A 209 -47.28 8.30 15.89
C SER A 209 -48.30 7.84 14.85
N MET A 210 -48.11 6.66 14.28
CA MET A 210 -48.92 6.15 13.15
C MET A 210 -49.27 4.68 13.39
N ASP A 211 -50.46 4.31 12.96
CA ASP A 211 -50.99 2.96 13.14
C ASP A 211 -51.78 2.52 11.88
N LEU A 212 -51.46 1.31 11.40
CA LEU A 212 -52.13 0.72 10.23
C LEU A 212 -53.44 0.09 10.64
N ASN A 213 -54.54 0.66 10.17
CA ASN A 213 -55.89 0.22 10.51
C ASN A 213 -56.25 -1.12 9.84
N GLY A 214 -56.87 -1.99 10.60
CA GLY A 214 -57.47 -3.22 10.06
C GLY A 214 -56.51 -4.36 9.76
N LEU A 215 -55.26 -4.27 10.14
CA LEU A 215 -54.25 -5.33 9.91
C LEU A 215 -54.72 -6.70 10.40
N LYS A 216 -55.28 -6.76 11.62
CA LYS A 216 -55.77 -8.03 12.20
C LYS A 216 -56.91 -8.59 11.35
N LYS A 217 -57.85 -7.76 10.87
CA LYS A 217 -58.95 -8.20 10.03
C LYS A 217 -58.45 -8.74 8.68
N ALA A 218 -57.44 -8.09 8.09
CA ALA A 218 -56.84 -8.58 6.86
C ALA A 218 -56.14 -9.95 7.07
N ASN A 219 -55.38 -10.10 8.14
CA ASN A 219 -54.77 -11.36 8.49
C ASN A 219 -55.78 -12.50 8.72
N ASP A 220 -56.85 -12.21 9.49
CA ASP A 220 -57.89 -13.18 9.84
C ASP A 220 -58.72 -13.59 8.62
N SER A 221 -58.97 -12.66 7.68
CA SER A 221 -59.87 -12.90 6.53
C SER A 221 -59.14 -13.34 5.26
N LEU A 222 -57.92 -12.84 5.00
CA LEU A 222 -57.16 -13.03 3.76
C LEU A 222 -55.81 -13.71 3.98
N GLY A 223 -55.44 -13.97 5.23
CA GLY A 223 -54.19 -14.60 5.61
C GLY A 223 -53.04 -13.63 5.80
N HIS A 224 -51.93 -14.12 6.39
CA HIS A 224 -50.76 -13.29 6.74
C HIS A 224 -50.12 -12.62 5.55
N ALA A 225 -50.16 -13.21 4.36
CA ALA A 225 -49.63 -12.59 3.15
C ALA A 225 -50.27 -11.23 2.82
N ALA A 226 -51.62 -11.11 3.06
CA ALA A 226 -52.32 -9.87 2.89
C ALA A 226 -51.95 -8.81 3.96
N GLY A 227 -51.75 -9.23 5.20
CA GLY A 227 -51.22 -8.34 6.24
C GLY A 227 -49.81 -7.85 5.95
N ASP A 228 -48.96 -8.75 5.44
CA ASP A 228 -47.59 -8.40 5.01
C ASP A 228 -47.60 -7.40 3.84
N GLU A 229 -48.52 -7.55 2.87
CA GLU A 229 -48.72 -6.60 1.78
C GLU A 229 -49.05 -5.20 2.33
N LEU A 230 -50.06 -5.14 3.25
CA LEU A 230 -50.44 -3.88 3.90
C LEU A 230 -49.30 -3.22 4.66
N LEU A 231 -48.54 -4.00 5.41
CA LEU A 231 -47.40 -3.48 6.18
C LEU A 231 -46.29 -2.93 5.28
N ARG A 232 -45.96 -3.64 4.19
CA ARG A 232 -44.96 -3.15 3.23
C ARG A 232 -45.46 -1.86 2.54
N ALA A 233 -46.72 -1.88 2.09
CA ALA A 233 -47.32 -0.71 1.44
C ALA A 233 -47.37 0.52 2.36
N ALA A 234 -47.79 0.36 3.61
CA ALA A 234 -47.80 1.43 4.59
C ALA A 234 -46.40 2.02 4.80
N ALA A 235 -45.40 1.16 4.97
CA ALA A 235 -44.01 1.56 5.12
C ALA A 235 -43.50 2.32 3.90
N ASP A 236 -43.84 1.86 2.68
CA ASP A 236 -43.39 2.49 1.45
C ASP A 236 -44.01 3.90 1.29
N GLN A 237 -45.32 4.05 1.53
CA GLN A 237 -45.98 5.37 1.51
C GLN A 237 -45.37 6.32 2.55
N MET A 238 -45.09 5.83 3.78
CA MET A 238 -44.43 6.62 4.82
C MET A 238 -42.99 7.02 4.42
N LYS A 239 -42.21 6.08 3.88
CA LYS A 239 -40.85 6.37 3.42
C LYS A 239 -40.84 7.39 2.27
N GLU A 240 -41.69 7.23 1.27
CA GLU A 240 -41.76 8.17 0.15
C GLU A 240 -42.14 9.59 0.60
N SER A 241 -43.07 9.71 1.54
CA SER A 241 -43.52 11.01 2.02
C SER A 241 -42.57 11.67 3.02
N PHE A 242 -41.98 10.90 3.94
CA PHE A 242 -41.32 11.47 5.12
C PHE A 242 -39.78 11.31 5.12
N SER A 243 -39.18 10.37 4.36
CA SER A 243 -37.73 10.19 4.36
C SER A 243 -36.91 11.41 3.92
N PRO A 244 -37.40 12.30 3.05
CA PRO A 244 -36.72 13.55 2.74
C PRO A 244 -36.50 14.46 3.95
N TYR A 245 -37.40 14.36 4.97
CA TYR A 245 -37.40 15.22 6.14
C TYR A 245 -36.92 14.56 7.42
N GLY A 246 -36.90 13.22 7.47
CA GLY A 246 -36.55 12.50 8.67
C GLY A 246 -36.44 10.99 8.50
N LYS A 247 -36.81 10.26 9.55
CA LYS A 247 -36.68 8.81 9.59
C LYS A 247 -38.01 8.16 9.93
N VAL A 248 -38.27 6.98 9.35
CA VAL A 248 -39.48 6.17 9.54
C VAL A 248 -39.08 4.90 10.27
N TYR A 249 -39.84 4.57 11.31
CA TYR A 249 -39.58 3.41 12.19
C TYR A 249 -40.83 2.53 12.26
N ARG A 250 -40.63 1.21 12.33
CA ARG A 250 -41.64 0.26 12.76
C ARG A 250 -41.34 -0.17 14.18
N ILE A 251 -42.24 0.20 15.11
CA ILE A 251 -42.04 0.01 16.55
C ILE A 251 -42.82 -1.17 17.14
N GLY A 252 -43.88 -1.61 16.43
CA GLY A 252 -44.73 -2.71 16.82
C GLY A 252 -45.33 -3.46 15.63
N GLY A 253 -46.35 -4.28 15.84
CA GLY A 253 -47.00 -5.04 14.78
C GLY A 253 -47.52 -4.17 13.65
N ASP A 254 -48.43 -3.25 13.95
CA ASP A 254 -49.10 -2.26 13.07
C ASP A 254 -48.68 -0.82 13.40
N GLU A 255 -47.78 -0.64 14.37
CA GLU A 255 -47.36 0.66 14.89
C GLU A 255 -46.06 1.14 14.22
N PHE A 256 -46.11 2.39 13.75
CA PHE A 256 -44.99 3.10 13.14
C PHE A 256 -44.76 4.44 13.85
N ALA A 257 -43.53 4.92 13.80
CA ALA A 257 -43.17 6.27 14.23
C ALA A 257 -42.43 7.00 13.11
N VAL A 258 -42.59 8.31 13.05
CA VAL A 258 -41.82 9.17 12.15
C VAL A 258 -41.23 10.32 12.96
N ILE A 259 -39.95 10.57 12.79
CA ILE A 259 -39.23 11.67 13.42
C ILE A 259 -38.66 12.57 12.30
N LEU A 260 -39.24 13.77 12.16
CA LEU A 260 -38.82 14.75 11.18
C LEU A 260 -37.88 15.75 11.86
N THR A 261 -36.62 15.71 11.51
CA THR A 261 -35.56 16.58 12.08
C THR A 261 -35.14 17.69 11.12
N LYS A 262 -35.57 17.60 9.85
CA LYS A 262 -35.36 18.67 8.89
C LYS A 262 -36.62 19.52 8.79
N LYS A 263 -36.44 20.80 8.46
CA LYS A 263 -37.54 21.76 8.35
C LYS A 263 -38.56 21.34 7.28
N VAL A 264 -39.80 21.18 7.68
CA VAL A 264 -40.94 20.98 6.79
C VAL A 264 -41.60 22.34 6.60
N GLN A 265 -41.71 22.82 5.35
CA GLN A 265 -42.28 24.15 5.06
C GLN A 265 -43.77 24.22 5.34
N ASP A 266 -44.50 23.18 4.97
CA ASP A 266 -45.94 23.06 5.14
C ASP A 266 -46.30 21.61 5.52
N LEU A 267 -46.40 21.33 6.81
CA LEU A 267 -46.77 20.00 7.31
C LEU A 267 -48.17 19.59 6.92
N PRO A 268 -49.22 20.47 7.02
CA PRO A 268 -50.55 20.15 6.53
C PRO A 268 -50.62 19.72 5.06
N ALA A 269 -49.87 20.40 4.18
CA ALA A 269 -49.81 20.00 2.77
C ALA A 269 -49.12 18.64 2.59
N LEU A 270 -48.02 18.37 3.32
CA LEU A 270 -47.29 17.08 3.32
C LEU A 270 -48.19 15.94 3.79
N LEU A 271 -48.95 16.15 4.87
CA LEU A 271 -49.89 15.16 5.40
C LEU A 271 -51.06 14.90 4.44
N LYS A 272 -51.57 15.93 3.80
CA LYS A 272 -52.65 15.81 2.78
C LYS A 272 -52.16 15.01 1.55
N ASP A 273 -50.92 15.21 1.11
CA ASP A 273 -50.35 14.41 0.02
C ASP A 273 -50.13 12.94 0.47
N PHE A 274 -49.70 12.71 1.69
CA PHE A 274 -49.62 11.39 2.28
C PHE A 274 -50.97 10.69 2.31
N ASP A 275 -52.02 11.35 2.83
CA ASP A 275 -53.36 10.81 2.88
C ASP A 275 -53.91 10.47 1.48
N HIS A 276 -53.62 11.32 0.50
CA HIS A 276 -53.97 11.06 -0.89
C HIS A 276 -53.31 9.83 -1.47
N ARG A 277 -52.01 9.65 -1.21
CA ARG A 277 -51.25 8.45 -1.62
C ARG A 277 -51.79 7.18 -0.96
N VAL A 278 -52.06 7.24 0.33
CA VAL A 278 -52.62 6.11 1.10
C VAL A 278 -54.00 5.73 0.52
N PHE A 279 -54.84 6.73 0.22
CA PHE A 279 -56.17 6.52 -0.36
C PHE A 279 -56.13 5.93 -1.78
N GLN A 280 -55.20 6.35 -2.60
CA GLN A 280 -55.03 5.87 -3.97
C GLN A 280 -54.38 4.48 -4.06
N TRP A 281 -53.83 4.01 -2.98
CA TRP A 281 -53.13 2.72 -3.00
C TRP A 281 -54.14 1.56 -3.11
N HIS A 282 -53.82 0.60 -4.01
CA HIS A 282 -54.59 -0.62 -4.18
C HIS A 282 -53.59 -1.78 -4.27
N GLY A 283 -53.74 -2.79 -3.39
CA GLY A 283 -52.93 -3.99 -3.37
C GLY A 283 -53.50 -5.12 -4.24
N GLU A 284 -52.73 -6.16 -4.37
CA GLU A 284 -53.15 -7.39 -5.09
C GLU A 284 -54.05 -8.27 -4.23
N LEU A 285 -53.80 -8.35 -2.93
CA LEU A 285 -54.53 -9.16 -1.95
C LEU A 285 -55.55 -8.31 -1.18
N THR A 286 -55.23 -7.02 -0.96
CA THR A 286 -56.03 -6.09 -0.19
C THR A 286 -56.44 -4.90 -1.06
N GLY A 287 -57.75 -4.58 -1.08
CA GLY A 287 -58.26 -3.54 -1.96
C GLY A 287 -57.89 -2.11 -1.57
N SER A 288 -57.62 -1.84 -0.29
CA SER A 288 -57.32 -0.52 0.24
C SER A 288 -56.60 -0.61 1.58
N MET A 289 -55.89 0.46 1.97
CA MET A 289 -55.36 0.61 3.31
C MET A 289 -55.81 1.93 3.94
N ALA A 290 -55.77 1.99 5.26
CA ALA A 290 -56.00 3.22 5.99
C ALA A 290 -54.97 3.31 7.15
N ILE A 291 -54.46 4.51 7.39
CA ILE A 291 -53.48 4.78 8.42
C ILE A 291 -54.00 5.90 9.29
N SER A 292 -54.07 5.64 10.60
CA SER A 292 -54.38 6.67 11.59
C SER A 292 -53.10 7.27 12.14
N TYR A 293 -53.03 8.56 12.33
CA TYR A 293 -51.84 9.21 12.86
C TYR A 293 -52.19 10.41 13.75
N GLY A 294 -51.22 10.73 14.62
CA GLY A 294 -51.20 11.94 15.41
C GLY A 294 -49.78 12.52 15.41
N TYR A 295 -49.66 13.82 15.38
CA TYR A 295 -48.34 14.48 15.36
C TYR A 295 -48.25 15.59 16.42
N VAL A 296 -47.01 15.88 16.82
CA VAL A 296 -46.66 16.91 17.80
C VAL A 296 -45.37 17.60 17.35
N PHE A 297 -45.38 18.93 17.42
CA PHE A 297 -44.16 19.72 17.29
C PHE A 297 -43.42 19.77 18.64
N SER A 298 -42.11 19.59 18.66
CA SER A 298 -41.33 19.79 19.86
C SER A 298 -41.47 21.19 20.47
N SER A 299 -41.77 22.17 19.61
CA SER A 299 -41.92 23.59 20.00
C SER A 299 -43.36 23.97 20.43
N GLU A 300 -44.35 23.05 20.44
CA GLU A 300 -45.75 23.40 20.80
C GLU A 300 -45.90 23.95 22.23
N LYS A 301 -45.11 23.45 23.14
CA LYS A 301 -45.04 23.88 24.53
C LYS A 301 -43.67 23.49 25.15
N LYS A 302 -43.44 23.94 26.38
CA LYS A 302 -42.29 23.42 27.15
C LYS A 302 -42.61 22.02 27.66
N TRP A 303 -41.92 21.02 27.14
CA TRP A 303 -42.06 19.64 27.55
C TRP A 303 -41.09 19.29 28.68
N SER A 304 -41.51 18.44 29.63
CA SER A 304 -40.62 18.02 30.72
C SER A 304 -39.58 16.99 30.25
N ASN A 305 -39.95 16.21 29.26
CA ASN A 305 -39.09 15.20 28.63
C ASN A 305 -39.66 14.78 27.27
N ILE A 306 -38.86 14.07 26.49
CA ILE A 306 -39.22 13.59 25.15
C ILE A 306 -40.41 12.62 25.17
N TYR A 307 -40.57 11.81 26.22
CA TYR A 307 -41.68 10.85 26.33
C TYR A 307 -43.04 11.53 26.49
N GLU A 308 -43.12 12.75 26.96
CA GLU A 308 -44.38 13.50 26.95
C GLU A 308 -44.82 13.87 25.52
N ILE A 309 -43.86 14.14 24.62
CA ILE A 309 -44.11 14.41 23.21
C ILE A 309 -44.66 13.17 22.52
N THR A 310 -44.01 12.03 22.70
CA THR A 310 -44.48 10.76 22.09
C THR A 310 -45.87 10.38 22.60
N LYS A 311 -46.09 10.49 23.92
CA LYS A 311 -47.42 10.23 24.53
C LYS A 311 -48.52 11.15 24.00
N ALA A 312 -48.23 12.42 23.77
CA ALA A 312 -49.18 13.36 23.20
C ALA A 312 -49.52 13.05 21.74
N ALA A 313 -48.53 12.62 20.95
CA ALA A 313 -48.78 12.15 19.60
C ALA A 313 -49.58 10.85 19.55
N ASP A 314 -49.26 9.89 20.43
CA ASP A 314 -50.06 8.65 20.58
C ASP A 314 -51.51 8.93 20.93
N GLN A 315 -51.77 9.85 21.84
CA GLN A 315 -53.13 10.25 22.18
C GLN A 315 -53.88 10.81 20.96
N ARG A 316 -53.25 11.67 20.16
CA ARG A 316 -53.83 12.22 18.92
C ARG A 316 -54.05 11.13 17.87
N MET A 317 -53.11 10.20 17.72
CA MET A 317 -53.27 9.04 16.83
C MET A 317 -54.45 8.17 17.26
N TYR A 318 -54.57 7.94 18.56
CA TYR A 318 -55.70 7.18 19.10
C TYR A 318 -57.06 7.84 18.85
N GLU A 319 -57.17 9.16 18.98
CA GLU A 319 -58.36 9.94 18.63
C GLU A 319 -58.67 9.87 17.12
N SER A 320 -57.65 9.94 16.27
CA SER A 320 -57.76 9.75 14.82
C SER A 320 -58.31 8.33 14.49
N LYS A 321 -57.72 7.31 15.14
CA LYS A 321 -58.14 5.92 14.97
C LYS A 321 -59.61 5.71 15.42
N ALA A 322 -60.00 6.31 16.54
CA ALA A 322 -61.40 6.22 17.01
C ALA A 322 -62.38 6.85 16.03
N ARG A 323 -62.05 7.99 15.44
CA ARG A 323 -62.85 8.66 14.41
C ARG A 323 -62.99 7.81 13.16
N TYR A 324 -61.87 7.22 12.68
CA TYR A 324 -61.90 6.31 11.52
C TYR A 324 -62.88 5.13 11.73
N TYR A 325 -62.87 4.49 12.91
CA TYR A 325 -63.81 3.39 13.20
C TYR A 325 -65.25 3.82 13.26
N LEU A 326 -65.54 5.01 13.82
CA LEU A 326 -66.90 5.57 13.87
C LEU A 326 -67.45 5.90 12.48
N GLU A 327 -66.65 6.55 11.63
CA GLU A 327 -67.03 6.96 10.28
C GLU A 327 -67.26 5.76 9.35
N ASN A 328 -66.54 4.64 9.57
CA ASN A 328 -66.68 3.45 8.76
C ASN A 328 -67.67 2.41 9.35
N GLY A 329 -68.36 2.72 10.44
CA GLY A 329 -69.35 1.82 11.06
C GLY A 329 -68.73 0.52 11.60
N LEU A 330 -67.47 0.53 11.95
CA LEU A 330 -66.72 -0.64 12.44
C LEU A 330 -66.70 -0.64 13.97
N GLU A 331 -67.09 -1.79 14.57
CA GLU A 331 -66.95 -1.95 16.01
C GLU A 331 -65.47 -2.09 16.41
N ARG A 332 -65.07 -1.25 17.33
CA ARG A 332 -63.76 -1.32 17.94
C ARG A 332 -63.72 -2.43 18.99
N ARG A 333 -63.02 -3.53 18.74
CA ARG A 333 -62.76 -4.51 19.80
C ARG A 333 -61.88 -3.85 20.88
N LYS A 334 -62.36 -3.98 22.15
CA LYS A 334 -61.64 -3.54 23.35
C LYS A 334 -60.33 -4.32 23.53
#